data_27035d3f369487618c3d846b448f07f8
#
_entry.id   27035d3f369487618c3d846b448f07f8
#
_cell.length_a   1.000
_cell.length_b   1.000
_cell.length_c   1.000
_cell.angle_alpha   90.00
_cell.angle_beta   90.00
_cell.angle_gamma   90.00
#
_symmetry.space_group_name_H-M   'P 1'
#
loop_
_entity.id
_entity.type
_entity.pdbx_description
1 polymer ?
#
loop_
_entity_poly.entity_id
_entity_poly.type
_entity_poly.pdbx_seq_one_letter_code
_entity_poly.pdbx_strand_id
1 'polypeptide(L)'
;MSETIQSKPLPSFIEERLDFYIQDLIEPNENKKHLVLGKRPPCNAVVLQSNDYLALSHNKEIQNAHRDAISQHDDNVVMSAIFLQDDESKPAFETQLASFVGMPSCLLSQSGWAANVGLLQTICAPNIPVYIDFFAHMSLWEGARIAGAQIHPFMHNNTSHLRKQISRHGSGIIVVDSVYSTIGTIAPLRDIYEIAQEFDCGLVVDESHSLGTHGPQGAGILQGLGLTHNVDFITVSLAKTFAYRAGAILGPEKLAKTLPFVAYPAIFSSTVLPQEIIRLEKTLDVIRKSDDKRDILFERAKSLAVGLKRIGFTIRSESQIIALECGNERNTERVRDFLEERNVYGAVFCRPATGRNKNIIRFSVNADMTAAEVDHVLTVCQQAFAHPDLEFV
;
A
#
# COMPACT_ATOMS: atom_id res chain seq x y z
N MET A 1 -2.46 -44.28 6.02
CA MET A 1 -2.08 -44.14 4.60
C MET A 1 -3.02 -43.07 4.03
N SER A 2 -2.53 -41.85 3.73
CA SER A 2 -3.35 -40.85 3.08
C SER A 2 -3.52 -41.29 1.61
N GLU A 3 -4.75 -41.56 1.20
CA GLU A 3 -5.07 -41.73 -0.20
C GLU A 3 -4.66 -40.46 -0.94
N THR A 4 -3.76 -40.53 -1.88
CA THR A 4 -3.38 -39.46 -2.77
C THR A 4 -4.60 -39.17 -3.65
N ILE A 5 -5.26 -38.06 -3.43
CA ILE A 5 -6.37 -37.62 -4.28
C ILE A 5 -5.78 -37.41 -5.68
N GLN A 6 -6.13 -38.29 -6.64
CA GLN A 6 -5.75 -38.12 -8.05
C GLN A 6 -6.59 -36.97 -8.63
N SER A 7 -5.95 -35.89 -8.98
CA SER A 7 -6.59 -34.80 -9.71
C SER A 7 -6.86 -35.20 -11.16
N LYS A 8 -7.95 -34.70 -11.74
CA LYS A 8 -8.20 -34.79 -13.19
C LYS A 8 -7.05 -34.12 -13.96
N PRO A 9 -6.53 -34.72 -15.04
CA PRO A 9 -5.55 -34.05 -15.89
C PRO A 9 -6.06 -32.69 -16.41
N LEU A 10 -5.19 -31.70 -16.43
CA LEU A 10 -5.51 -30.38 -16.98
C LEU A 10 -5.53 -30.44 -18.51
N PRO A 11 -6.36 -29.61 -19.18
CA PRO A 11 -6.20 -29.36 -20.61
C PRO A 11 -4.81 -28.79 -20.90
N SER A 12 -4.19 -29.23 -22.02
CA SER A 12 -2.79 -28.90 -22.36
C SER A 12 -2.49 -27.40 -22.36
N PHE A 13 -3.40 -26.56 -22.87
CA PHE A 13 -3.20 -25.11 -22.90
C PHE A 13 -3.20 -24.46 -21.51
N ILE A 14 -3.86 -25.06 -20.49
CA ILE A 14 -3.80 -24.62 -19.11
C ILE A 14 -2.48 -25.08 -18.48
N GLU A 15 -2.10 -26.35 -18.71
CA GLU A 15 -0.85 -26.93 -18.22
C GLU A 15 0.36 -26.14 -18.73
N GLU A 16 0.44 -25.89 -20.04
CA GLU A 16 1.47 -25.07 -20.68
C GLU A 16 1.54 -23.62 -20.07
N ARG A 17 0.37 -23.06 -19.77
CA ARG A 17 0.29 -21.72 -19.15
C ARG A 17 0.82 -21.70 -17.73
N LEU A 18 0.54 -22.74 -16.93
CA LEU A 18 1.05 -22.87 -15.57
C LEU A 18 2.55 -23.18 -15.58
N ASP A 19 3.00 -24.07 -16.45
CA ASP A 19 4.43 -24.41 -16.63
C ASP A 19 5.24 -23.16 -17.01
N PHE A 20 4.71 -22.32 -17.90
CA PHE A 20 5.34 -21.04 -18.23
C PHE A 20 5.57 -20.18 -17.00
N TYR A 21 4.58 -20.05 -16.10
CA TYR A 21 4.75 -19.28 -14.86
C TYR A 21 5.74 -19.94 -13.90
N ILE A 22 5.73 -21.27 -13.80
CA ILE A 22 6.69 -22.00 -12.97
C ILE A 22 8.12 -21.73 -13.45
N GLN A 23 8.36 -21.83 -14.74
CA GLN A 23 9.69 -21.67 -15.33
C GLN A 23 10.16 -20.20 -15.35
N ASP A 24 9.26 -19.24 -15.67
CA ASP A 24 9.65 -17.82 -15.84
C ASP A 24 9.64 -16.99 -14.54
N LEU A 25 8.76 -17.33 -13.57
CA LEU A 25 8.57 -16.55 -12.36
C LEU A 25 8.90 -17.29 -11.07
N ILE A 26 8.61 -18.58 -10.99
CA ILE A 26 8.72 -19.31 -9.72
C ILE A 26 10.09 -19.96 -9.56
N GLU A 27 10.59 -20.64 -10.59
CA GLU A 27 11.83 -21.40 -10.55
C GLU A 27 12.97 -20.88 -11.47
N PRO A 28 13.03 -19.58 -11.84
CA PRO A 28 14.09 -19.08 -12.71
C PRO A 28 15.45 -18.99 -12.01
N ASN A 29 15.48 -19.19 -10.68
CA ASN A 29 16.66 -19.00 -9.83
C ASN A 29 17.34 -20.32 -9.45
N GLU A 30 18.58 -20.25 -8.99
CA GLU A 30 19.39 -21.39 -8.57
C GLU A 30 18.70 -22.24 -7.50
N ASN A 31 17.95 -21.60 -6.58
CA ASN A 31 17.20 -22.26 -5.51
C ASN A 31 15.84 -22.87 -5.95
N LYS A 32 15.46 -22.73 -7.22
CA LYS A 32 14.20 -23.25 -7.80
C LYS A 32 12.96 -22.89 -6.95
N LYS A 33 12.91 -21.66 -6.46
CA LYS A 33 11.78 -21.10 -5.71
C LYS A 33 11.58 -19.64 -6.07
N HIS A 34 10.36 -19.15 -5.89
CA HIS A 34 10.06 -17.75 -6.16
C HIS A 34 10.94 -16.81 -5.32
N LEU A 35 11.43 -15.74 -5.93
CA LEU A 35 12.39 -14.80 -5.34
C LEU A 35 11.97 -14.20 -3.98
N VAL A 36 10.67 -14.04 -3.73
CA VAL A 36 10.15 -13.55 -2.44
C VAL A 36 10.26 -14.55 -1.29
N LEU A 37 10.51 -15.84 -1.58
CA LEU A 37 10.56 -16.91 -0.58
C LEU A 37 11.95 -16.99 0.06
N GLY A 38 12.17 -16.18 1.09
CA GLY A 38 13.36 -16.21 1.94
C GLY A 38 13.28 -17.21 3.10
N LYS A 39 14.15 -17.04 4.08
CA LYS A 39 14.15 -17.78 5.35
C LYS A 39 13.07 -17.20 6.28
N ARG A 40 12.56 -18.03 7.20
CA ARG A 40 11.69 -17.55 8.27
C ARG A 40 12.52 -16.74 9.27
N PRO A 41 12.10 -15.51 9.64
CA PRO A 41 12.81 -14.72 10.63
C PRO A 41 12.86 -15.43 12.00
N PRO A 42 14.04 -15.55 12.63
CA PRO A 42 14.12 -15.96 14.03
C PRO A 42 13.65 -14.85 14.98
N CYS A 43 13.43 -15.16 16.24
CA CYS A 43 12.88 -14.22 17.23
C CYS A 43 13.74 -12.96 17.47
N ASN A 44 15.04 -13.04 17.17
CA ASN A 44 15.99 -11.93 17.35
C ASN A 44 16.31 -11.19 16.04
N ALA A 45 15.55 -11.45 14.98
CA ALA A 45 15.75 -10.79 13.70
C ALA A 45 15.16 -9.38 13.68
N VAL A 46 15.80 -8.48 12.94
CA VAL A 46 15.25 -7.18 12.57
C VAL A 46 14.35 -7.37 11.34
N VAL A 47 13.03 -7.31 11.56
CA VAL A 47 12.03 -7.59 10.51
C VAL A 47 11.48 -6.27 9.96
N LEU A 48 11.88 -5.93 8.74
CA LEU A 48 11.51 -4.71 8.02
C LEU A 48 10.54 -5.00 6.85
N GLN A 49 9.71 -6.07 6.97
CA GLN A 49 8.77 -6.51 5.95
C GLN A 49 7.34 -6.01 6.22
N SER A 50 7.05 -5.59 7.45
CA SER A 50 5.69 -5.21 7.87
C SER A 50 5.34 -3.78 7.47
N ASN A 51 4.09 -3.57 7.05
CA ASN A 51 3.53 -2.23 6.86
C ASN A 51 2.85 -1.67 8.12
N ASP A 52 2.98 -2.32 9.26
CA ASP A 52 2.51 -1.83 10.56
C ASP A 52 3.49 -0.78 11.11
N TYR A 53 3.45 0.41 10.52
CA TYR A 53 4.43 1.46 10.75
C TYR A 53 4.49 1.98 12.19
N LEU A 54 3.36 1.97 12.91
CA LEU A 54 3.29 2.36 14.32
C LEU A 54 3.33 1.17 15.29
N ALA A 55 3.56 -0.05 14.77
CA ALA A 55 3.60 -1.29 15.55
C ALA A 55 2.34 -1.49 16.43
N LEU A 56 1.16 -1.34 15.80
CA LEU A 56 -0.14 -1.40 16.48
C LEU A 56 -0.72 -2.82 16.55
N SER A 57 -0.21 -3.77 15.78
CA SER A 57 -0.69 -5.16 15.78
C SER A 57 -0.65 -5.82 17.16
N HIS A 58 0.30 -5.39 18.02
CA HIS A 58 0.48 -5.89 19.38
C HIS A 58 -0.10 -4.97 20.47
N ASN A 59 -0.77 -3.86 20.10
CA ASN A 59 -1.37 -2.95 21.06
C ASN A 59 -2.51 -3.63 21.84
N LYS A 60 -2.39 -3.66 23.16
CA LYS A 60 -3.32 -4.38 24.04
C LYS A 60 -4.73 -3.80 24.08
N GLU A 61 -4.86 -2.48 23.97
CA GLU A 61 -6.17 -1.83 23.93
C GLU A 61 -6.96 -2.23 22.69
N ILE A 62 -6.28 -2.24 21.51
CA ILE A 62 -6.88 -2.67 20.25
C ILE A 62 -7.24 -4.15 20.28
N GLN A 63 -6.31 -5.01 20.77
CA GLN A 63 -6.55 -6.45 20.88
C GLN A 63 -7.72 -6.78 21.83
N ASN A 64 -7.81 -6.08 22.96
CA ASN A 64 -8.89 -6.28 23.93
C ASN A 64 -10.23 -5.83 23.34
N ALA A 65 -10.32 -4.63 22.77
CA ALA A 65 -11.55 -4.15 22.13
C ALA A 65 -12.06 -5.13 21.06
N HIS A 66 -11.16 -5.66 20.22
CA HIS A 66 -11.55 -6.63 19.18
C HIS A 66 -12.03 -7.97 19.79
N ARG A 67 -11.33 -8.49 20.79
CA ARG A 67 -11.75 -9.73 21.48
C ARG A 67 -13.12 -9.59 22.15
N ASP A 68 -13.33 -8.46 22.83
CA ASP A 68 -14.59 -8.19 23.51
C ASP A 68 -15.73 -8.03 22.49
N ALA A 69 -15.47 -7.36 21.35
CA ALA A 69 -16.43 -7.23 20.26
C ALA A 69 -16.82 -8.59 19.64
N ILE A 70 -15.87 -9.50 19.43
CA ILE A 70 -16.17 -10.87 18.94
C ILE A 70 -17.10 -11.60 19.91
N SER A 71 -16.90 -11.42 21.23
CA SER A 71 -17.71 -12.08 22.24
C SER A 71 -19.13 -11.50 22.39
N GLN A 72 -19.37 -10.27 21.89
CA GLN A 72 -20.65 -9.55 22.02
C GLN A 72 -21.52 -9.65 20.78
N HIS A 73 -20.95 -10.02 19.63
CA HIS A 73 -21.66 -10.05 18.33
C HIS A 73 -21.77 -11.49 17.82
N ASP A 74 -22.75 -12.26 18.35
CA ASP A 74 -22.99 -13.64 17.94
C ASP A 74 -23.80 -13.77 16.65
N ASP A 75 -24.54 -12.72 16.26
CA ASP A 75 -25.50 -12.73 15.15
C ASP A 75 -25.00 -12.00 13.88
N ASN A 76 -23.73 -12.16 13.54
CA ASN A 76 -23.17 -11.51 12.36
C ASN A 76 -23.81 -12.03 11.05
N VAL A 77 -24.43 -11.14 10.30
CA VAL A 77 -24.88 -11.44 8.94
C VAL A 77 -23.74 -11.23 7.96
N VAL A 78 -23.26 -12.32 7.37
CA VAL A 78 -22.20 -12.27 6.33
C VAL A 78 -22.86 -12.04 4.98
N MET A 79 -22.95 -10.79 4.56
CA MET A 79 -23.62 -10.37 3.33
C MET A 79 -22.94 -9.16 2.71
N SER A 80 -23.29 -8.83 1.46
CA SER A 80 -22.86 -7.58 0.81
C SER A 80 -23.49 -6.36 1.50
N ALA A 81 -22.73 -5.28 1.61
CA ALA A 81 -23.17 -4.05 2.30
C ALA A 81 -24.49 -3.48 1.79
N ILE A 82 -24.82 -3.69 0.51
CA ILE A 82 -26.06 -3.22 -0.11
C ILE A 82 -27.32 -3.78 0.55
N PHE A 83 -27.23 -4.93 1.23
CA PHE A 83 -28.35 -5.58 1.92
C PHE A 83 -28.36 -5.31 3.43
N LEU A 84 -27.36 -4.64 3.98
CA LEU A 84 -27.18 -4.38 5.41
C LEU A 84 -27.30 -2.88 5.68
N GLN A 85 -28.49 -2.33 5.46
CA GLN A 85 -28.75 -0.89 5.57
C GLN A 85 -29.02 -0.41 7.02
N ASP A 86 -29.34 -1.33 7.94
CA ASP A 86 -29.75 -1.01 9.30
C ASP A 86 -28.60 -1.09 10.34
N ASP A 87 -27.37 -1.37 9.91
CA ASP A 87 -26.20 -1.39 10.79
C ASP A 87 -25.65 0.04 11.00
N GLU A 88 -25.83 0.58 12.21
CA GLU A 88 -25.39 1.94 12.58
C GLU A 88 -23.88 2.04 12.85
N SER A 89 -23.19 0.94 13.13
CA SER A 89 -21.75 0.95 13.49
C SER A 89 -20.87 1.40 12.33
N LYS A 90 -21.16 0.93 11.12
CA LYS A 90 -20.41 1.26 9.91
C LYS A 90 -20.49 2.75 9.56
N PRO A 91 -21.68 3.38 9.45
CA PRO A 91 -21.82 4.82 9.20
C PRO A 91 -21.17 5.69 10.27
N ALA A 92 -21.19 5.26 11.54
CA ALA A 92 -20.55 5.98 12.63
C ALA A 92 -19.03 6.05 12.45
N PHE A 93 -18.38 4.93 12.14
CA PHE A 93 -16.94 4.89 11.89
C PHE A 93 -16.57 5.61 10.57
N GLU A 94 -17.35 5.45 9.52
CA GLU A 94 -17.16 6.19 8.25
C GLU A 94 -17.17 7.70 8.49
N THR A 95 -18.11 8.20 9.32
CA THR A 95 -18.16 9.62 9.72
C THR A 95 -16.93 10.04 10.52
N GLN A 96 -16.48 9.21 11.47
CA GLN A 96 -15.27 9.50 12.26
C GLN A 96 -14.01 9.55 11.39
N LEU A 97 -13.87 8.62 10.43
CA LEU A 97 -12.73 8.56 9.53
C LEU A 97 -12.75 9.72 8.53
N ALA A 98 -13.92 10.07 7.99
CA ALA A 98 -14.12 11.25 7.13
C ALA A 98 -13.69 12.53 7.86
N SER A 99 -14.16 12.73 9.08
CA SER A 99 -13.79 13.89 9.93
C SER A 99 -12.30 13.91 10.26
N PHE A 100 -11.69 12.76 10.52
CA PHE A 100 -10.27 12.66 10.83
C PHE A 100 -9.39 13.08 9.66
N VAL A 101 -9.73 12.64 8.46
CA VAL A 101 -9.01 12.99 7.23
C VAL A 101 -9.37 14.40 6.75
N GLY A 102 -10.57 14.90 7.09
CA GLY A 102 -11.08 16.21 6.67
C GLY A 102 -11.85 16.13 5.34
N MET A 103 -12.48 15.00 5.01
CA MET A 103 -13.32 14.84 3.83
C MET A 103 -14.82 14.84 4.17
N PRO A 104 -15.70 15.22 3.23
CA PRO A 104 -17.15 15.28 3.49
C PRO A 104 -17.80 13.92 3.79
N SER A 105 -17.30 12.83 3.19
CA SER A 105 -17.84 11.49 3.39
C SER A 105 -16.76 10.42 3.27
N CYS A 106 -17.08 9.23 3.81
CA CYS A 106 -16.25 8.04 3.73
C CYS A 106 -17.13 6.82 3.49
N LEU A 107 -16.60 5.85 2.78
CA LEU A 107 -17.17 4.52 2.58
C LEU A 107 -16.12 3.46 2.87
N LEU A 108 -16.42 2.53 3.78
CA LEU A 108 -15.57 1.38 4.05
C LEU A 108 -15.63 0.34 2.92
N SER A 109 -14.50 -0.29 2.66
CA SER A 109 -14.31 -1.37 1.71
C SER A 109 -13.53 -2.52 2.36
N GLN A 110 -13.60 -3.73 1.79
CA GLN A 110 -12.95 -4.94 2.33
C GLN A 110 -11.43 -4.87 2.29
N SER A 111 -10.87 -4.00 1.44
CA SER A 111 -9.43 -3.77 1.32
C SER A 111 -9.15 -2.47 0.56
N GLY A 112 -7.90 -1.96 0.64
CA GLY A 112 -7.46 -0.85 -0.22
C GLY A 112 -7.53 -1.19 -1.72
N TRP A 113 -7.31 -2.46 -2.08
CA TRP A 113 -7.51 -2.92 -3.46
C TRP A 113 -8.95 -2.72 -3.92
N ALA A 114 -9.92 -3.21 -3.13
CA ALA A 114 -11.34 -3.06 -3.44
C ALA A 114 -11.78 -1.59 -3.43
N ALA A 115 -11.21 -0.77 -2.56
CA ALA A 115 -11.45 0.68 -2.53
C ALA A 115 -11.01 1.34 -3.85
N ASN A 116 -9.78 1.12 -4.29
CA ASN A 116 -9.24 1.67 -5.53
C ASN A 116 -10.02 1.21 -6.77
N VAL A 117 -10.27 -0.10 -6.87
CA VAL A 117 -11.04 -0.66 -7.98
C VAL A 117 -12.47 -0.12 -7.99
N GLY A 118 -13.13 -0.08 -6.85
CA GLY A 118 -14.51 0.40 -6.73
C GLY A 118 -14.65 1.89 -7.06
N LEU A 119 -13.72 2.72 -6.56
CA LEU A 119 -13.70 4.14 -6.88
C LEU A 119 -13.53 4.36 -8.39
N LEU A 120 -12.45 3.84 -8.98
CA LEU A 120 -12.16 4.09 -10.39
C LEU A 120 -13.21 3.49 -11.32
N GLN A 121 -13.77 2.31 -10.98
CA GLN A 121 -14.91 1.76 -11.71
C GLN A 121 -16.14 2.69 -11.69
N THR A 122 -16.31 3.46 -10.62
CA THR A 122 -17.46 4.37 -10.46
C THR A 122 -17.27 5.68 -11.23
N ILE A 123 -16.05 6.22 -11.24
CA ILE A 123 -15.80 7.59 -11.75
C ILE A 123 -15.17 7.61 -13.15
N CYS A 124 -14.60 6.50 -13.64
CA CYS A 124 -14.00 6.41 -14.97
C CYS A 124 -14.97 5.83 -15.98
N ALA A 125 -14.73 6.13 -17.26
CA ALA A 125 -15.46 5.60 -18.41
C ALA A 125 -14.54 5.54 -19.66
N PRO A 126 -14.91 4.83 -20.74
CA PRO A 126 -14.08 4.71 -21.93
C PRO A 126 -13.71 6.04 -22.62
N ASN A 127 -14.50 7.08 -22.42
CA ASN A 127 -14.28 8.41 -22.97
C ASN A 127 -13.60 9.39 -22.01
N ILE A 128 -13.20 8.94 -20.81
CA ILE A 128 -12.52 9.76 -19.81
C ILE A 128 -11.04 9.36 -19.76
N PRO A 129 -10.10 10.26 -20.08
CA PRO A 129 -8.67 10.02 -19.93
C PRO A 129 -8.29 9.84 -18.45
N VAL A 130 -7.42 8.87 -18.15
CA VAL A 130 -6.87 8.65 -16.81
C VAL A 130 -5.35 8.80 -16.87
N TYR A 131 -4.83 9.80 -16.18
CA TYR A 131 -3.40 10.10 -16.06
C TYR A 131 -2.86 9.48 -14.80
N ILE A 132 -2.15 8.36 -14.93
CA ILE A 132 -1.67 7.58 -13.78
C ILE A 132 -0.14 7.66 -13.68
N ASP A 133 0.37 7.91 -12.47
CA ASP A 133 1.82 7.82 -12.22
C ASP A 133 2.31 6.39 -12.46
N PHE A 134 3.46 6.27 -13.10
CA PHE A 134 4.01 4.97 -13.48
C PHE A 134 4.24 4.04 -12.28
N PHE A 135 4.49 4.58 -11.08
CA PHE A 135 4.67 3.82 -9.83
C PHE A 135 3.42 3.74 -8.96
N ALA A 136 2.28 4.27 -9.42
CA ALA A 136 1.02 4.13 -8.70
C ALA A 136 0.68 2.65 -8.44
N HIS A 137 0.04 2.37 -7.32
CA HIS A 137 -0.29 1.02 -6.91
C HIS A 137 -1.13 0.28 -7.95
N MET A 138 -0.86 -1.01 -8.17
CA MET A 138 -1.48 -1.79 -9.25
C MET A 138 -3.02 -1.83 -9.18
N SER A 139 -3.61 -1.70 -8.00
CA SER A 139 -5.08 -1.63 -7.86
C SER A 139 -5.69 -0.39 -8.54
N LEU A 140 -4.95 0.71 -8.63
CA LEU A 140 -5.37 1.92 -9.37
C LEU A 140 -5.35 1.65 -10.87
N TRP A 141 -4.32 0.98 -11.37
CA TRP A 141 -4.26 0.55 -12.77
C TRP A 141 -5.40 -0.41 -13.12
N GLU A 142 -5.65 -1.41 -12.27
CA GLU A 142 -6.73 -2.38 -12.51
C GLU A 142 -8.11 -1.73 -12.43
N GLY A 143 -8.32 -0.80 -11.50
CA GLY A 143 -9.57 -0.04 -11.43
C GLY A 143 -9.86 0.73 -12.70
N ALA A 144 -8.85 1.43 -13.25
CA ALA A 144 -8.98 2.14 -14.53
C ALA A 144 -9.21 1.18 -15.72
N ARG A 145 -8.53 0.02 -15.74
CA ARG A 145 -8.72 -1.01 -16.78
C ARG A 145 -10.12 -1.60 -16.75
N ILE A 146 -10.61 -1.98 -15.58
CA ILE A 146 -11.96 -2.55 -15.41
C ILE A 146 -13.05 -1.56 -15.85
N ALA A 147 -12.83 -0.26 -15.61
CA ALA A 147 -13.72 0.81 -16.11
C ALA A 147 -13.64 1.01 -17.64
N GLY A 148 -12.68 0.38 -18.32
CA GLY A 148 -12.44 0.58 -19.76
C GLY A 148 -11.84 1.96 -20.09
N ALA A 149 -11.26 2.64 -19.11
CA ALA A 149 -10.72 4.00 -19.29
C ALA A 149 -9.52 4.04 -20.24
N GLN A 150 -9.32 5.20 -20.87
CA GLN A 150 -8.12 5.48 -21.66
C GLN A 150 -6.98 5.86 -20.73
N ILE A 151 -6.08 4.90 -20.44
CA ILE A 151 -4.98 5.09 -19.50
C ILE A 151 -3.79 5.73 -20.21
N HIS A 152 -3.35 6.88 -19.73
CA HIS A 152 -2.19 7.64 -20.17
C HIS A 152 -1.17 7.73 -19.03
N PRO A 153 -0.19 6.81 -18.97
CA PRO A 153 0.83 6.85 -17.92
C PRO A 153 1.71 8.10 -18.04
N PHE A 154 2.11 8.66 -16.90
CA PHE A 154 3.18 9.63 -16.88
C PHE A 154 4.37 9.16 -16.05
N MET A 155 5.54 9.68 -16.36
CA MET A 155 6.79 9.32 -15.66
C MET A 155 6.69 9.73 -14.20
N HIS A 156 7.18 8.84 -13.32
CA HIS A 156 7.12 9.00 -11.88
C HIS A 156 7.53 10.39 -11.39
N ASN A 157 6.62 11.04 -10.65
CA ASN A 157 6.76 12.38 -10.09
C ASN A 157 7.14 13.47 -11.12
N ASN A 158 6.92 13.22 -12.41
CA ASN A 158 7.26 14.17 -13.48
C ASN A 158 6.06 15.02 -13.90
N THR A 159 5.90 16.16 -13.26
CA THR A 159 4.80 17.10 -13.50
C THR A 159 4.82 17.71 -14.92
N SER A 160 6.00 17.89 -15.53
CA SER A 160 6.11 18.34 -16.92
C SER A 160 5.60 17.28 -17.89
N HIS A 161 5.86 15.98 -17.64
CA HIS A 161 5.31 14.90 -18.45
C HIS A 161 3.78 14.77 -18.25
N LEU A 162 3.28 14.95 -17.02
CA LEU A 162 1.85 14.98 -16.73
C LEU A 162 1.16 16.10 -17.54
N ARG A 163 1.68 17.34 -17.50
CA ARG A 163 1.16 18.47 -18.32
C ARG A 163 1.12 18.15 -19.82
N LYS A 164 2.18 17.52 -20.33
CA LYS A 164 2.25 17.12 -21.75
C LYS A 164 1.18 16.09 -22.10
N GLN A 165 0.92 15.11 -21.23
CA GLN A 165 -0.11 14.11 -21.45
C GLN A 165 -1.51 14.75 -21.46
N ILE A 166 -1.80 15.61 -20.48
CA ILE A 166 -3.12 16.29 -20.40
C ILE A 166 -3.32 17.22 -21.61
N SER A 167 -2.31 18.01 -21.99
CA SER A 167 -2.39 18.89 -23.17
C SER A 167 -2.66 18.13 -24.47
N ARG A 168 -2.28 16.84 -24.53
CA ARG A 168 -2.48 16.00 -25.72
C ARG A 168 -3.84 15.30 -25.74
N HIS A 169 -4.36 14.92 -24.56
CA HIS A 169 -5.53 14.04 -24.47
C HIS A 169 -6.75 14.72 -23.83
N GLY A 170 -6.60 15.94 -23.31
CA GLY A 170 -7.68 16.74 -22.72
C GLY A 170 -7.86 16.54 -21.23
N SER A 171 -8.88 17.16 -20.65
CA SER A 171 -9.28 17.01 -19.25
C SER A 171 -9.61 15.56 -18.93
N GLY A 172 -9.29 15.10 -17.71
CA GLY A 172 -9.49 13.72 -17.28
C GLY A 172 -9.27 13.56 -15.79
N ILE A 173 -8.84 12.37 -15.36
CA ILE A 173 -8.62 12.05 -13.95
C ILE A 173 -7.13 11.78 -13.72
N ILE A 174 -6.51 12.52 -12.80
CA ILE A 174 -5.14 12.31 -12.35
C ILE A 174 -5.17 11.36 -11.15
N VAL A 175 -4.30 10.33 -11.17
CA VAL A 175 -4.26 9.27 -10.15
C VAL A 175 -2.83 9.07 -9.66
N VAL A 176 -2.59 9.27 -8.36
CA VAL A 176 -1.28 9.17 -7.73
C VAL A 176 -1.35 8.55 -6.34
N ASP A 177 -0.25 7.94 -5.88
CA ASP A 177 -0.05 7.63 -4.46
C ASP A 177 0.59 8.85 -3.77
N SER A 178 0.20 9.17 -2.54
CA SER A 178 0.88 10.22 -1.77
C SER A 178 2.28 9.81 -1.34
N VAL A 179 2.43 8.54 -0.92
CA VAL A 179 3.71 7.86 -0.67
C VAL A 179 3.74 6.57 -1.48
N TYR A 180 4.72 6.44 -2.36
CA TYR A 180 4.81 5.27 -3.25
C TYR A 180 5.35 4.04 -2.53
N SER A 181 4.59 2.97 -2.60
CA SER A 181 4.81 1.73 -1.83
C SER A 181 6.14 1.02 -2.11
N THR A 182 6.73 1.21 -3.30
CA THR A 182 7.94 0.51 -3.72
C THR A 182 9.21 1.20 -3.23
N ILE A 183 9.37 2.50 -3.50
CA ILE A 183 10.61 3.24 -3.27
C ILE A 183 10.51 4.33 -2.20
N GLY A 184 9.31 4.57 -1.66
CA GLY A 184 9.10 5.50 -0.55
C GLY A 184 9.24 6.99 -0.89
N THR A 185 9.18 7.35 -2.18
CA THR A 185 9.10 8.76 -2.61
C THR A 185 7.73 9.34 -2.32
N ILE A 186 7.67 10.66 -2.19
CA ILE A 186 6.43 11.42 -1.97
C ILE A 186 6.03 12.10 -3.29
N ALA A 187 4.74 12.09 -3.59
CA ALA A 187 4.22 12.82 -4.75
C ALA A 187 4.32 14.34 -4.54
N PRO A 188 4.65 15.13 -5.59
CA PRO A 188 4.62 16.59 -5.55
C PRO A 188 3.15 17.09 -5.61
N LEU A 189 2.39 16.83 -4.54
CA LEU A 189 0.93 17.00 -4.51
C LEU A 189 0.46 18.43 -4.77
N ARG A 190 1.24 19.46 -4.35
CA ARG A 190 0.90 20.87 -4.65
C ARG A 190 0.95 21.15 -6.13
N ASP A 191 2.03 20.74 -6.79
CA ASP A 191 2.21 20.95 -8.24
C ASP A 191 1.16 20.16 -9.03
N ILE A 192 0.86 18.92 -8.58
CA ILE A 192 -0.18 18.07 -9.20
C ILE A 192 -1.56 18.71 -9.06
N TYR A 193 -1.88 19.25 -7.86
CA TYR A 193 -3.13 19.98 -7.66
C TYR A 193 -3.24 21.22 -8.56
N GLU A 194 -2.17 22.02 -8.67
CA GLU A 194 -2.15 23.18 -9.55
C GLU A 194 -2.41 22.79 -11.02
N ILE A 195 -1.83 21.66 -11.45
CA ILE A 195 -2.09 21.11 -12.80
C ILE A 195 -3.55 20.66 -12.93
N ALA A 196 -4.08 19.97 -11.93
CA ALA A 196 -5.48 19.54 -11.95
C ALA A 196 -6.44 20.75 -12.12
N GLN A 197 -6.18 21.83 -11.38
CA GLN A 197 -6.97 23.07 -11.51
C GLN A 197 -6.80 23.74 -12.88
N GLU A 198 -5.58 23.83 -13.40
CA GLU A 198 -5.27 24.48 -14.69
C GLU A 198 -5.99 23.79 -15.85
N PHE A 199 -6.10 22.47 -15.81
CA PHE A 199 -6.66 21.67 -16.90
C PHE A 199 -8.08 21.14 -16.62
N ASP A 200 -8.72 21.57 -15.54
CA ASP A 200 -10.04 21.08 -15.11
C ASP A 200 -10.08 19.54 -15.02
N CYS A 201 -9.09 18.95 -14.34
CA CYS A 201 -8.96 17.52 -14.12
C CYS A 201 -9.41 17.14 -12.72
N GLY A 202 -10.06 15.96 -12.59
CA GLY A 202 -10.30 15.34 -11.30
C GLY A 202 -8.99 14.78 -10.69
N LEU A 203 -8.88 14.78 -9.36
CA LEU A 203 -7.68 14.31 -8.65
C LEU A 203 -8.02 13.21 -7.63
N VAL A 204 -7.43 12.04 -7.82
CA VAL A 204 -7.47 10.88 -6.91
C VAL A 204 -6.11 10.69 -6.27
N VAL A 205 -6.07 10.65 -4.94
CA VAL A 205 -4.83 10.41 -4.18
C VAL A 205 -5.00 9.19 -3.27
N ASP A 206 -4.14 8.19 -3.45
CA ASP A 206 -4.04 7.05 -2.52
C ASP A 206 -3.13 7.41 -1.34
N GLU A 207 -3.70 7.52 -0.14
CA GLU A 207 -3.00 7.80 1.11
C GLU A 207 -2.70 6.54 1.95
N SER A 208 -2.70 5.35 1.35
CA SER A 208 -2.48 4.08 2.06
C SER A 208 -1.20 4.03 2.89
N HIS A 209 -0.13 4.70 2.45
CA HIS A 209 1.17 4.70 3.13
C HIS A 209 1.45 5.99 3.91
N SER A 210 0.53 6.94 3.91
CA SER A 210 0.62 8.20 4.66
C SER A 210 -0.39 8.31 5.81
N LEU A 211 -1.60 7.75 5.64
CA LEU A 211 -2.61 7.74 6.71
C LEU A 211 -2.09 6.99 7.95
N GLY A 212 -2.22 7.64 9.09
CA GLY A 212 -1.72 7.17 10.39
C GLY A 212 -0.27 7.57 10.67
N THR A 213 0.54 7.91 9.65
CA THR A 213 1.96 8.26 9.81
C THR A 213 2.25 9.73 9.55
N HIS A 214 1.67 10.33 8.53
CA HIS A 214 1.94 11.72 8.12
C HIS A 214 0.80 12.66 8.51
N GLY A 215 1.12 13.95 8.55
CA GLY A 215 0.17 15.01 8.87
C GLY A 215 -0.19 15.09 10.37
N PRO A 216 -1.01 16.07 10.76
CA PRO A 216 -1.44 16.25 12.15
C PRO A 216 -2.15 14.99 12.67
N GLN A 217 -1.69 14.47 13.81
CA GLN A 217 -2.20 13.24 14.43
C GLN A 217 -2.21 12.00 13.49
N GLY A 218 -1.50 12.06 12.35
CA GLY A 218 -1.49 10.99 11.35
C GLY A 218 -2.64 11.07 10.34
N ALA A 219 -3.25 12.22 10.13
CA ALA A 219 -4.41 12.38 9.22
C ALA A 219 -4.06 12.37 7.71
N GLY A 220 -2.81 12.09 7.36
CA GLY A 220 -2.33 11.99 5.97
C GLY A 220 -1.54 13.21 5.50
N ILE A 221 -0.81 13.04 4.38
CA ILE A 221 -0.01 14.11 3.79
C ILE A 221 -0.88 15.26 3.29
N LEU A 222 -2.01 14.96 2.67
CA LEU A 222 -2.93 15.98 2.15
C LEU A 222 -3.39 16.93 3.25
N GLN A 223 -3.74 16.37 4.41
CA GLN A 223 -4.14 17.17 5.58
C GLN A 223 -2.97 18.02 6.09
N GLY A 224 -1.76 17.46 6.15
CA GLY A 224 -0.54 18.20 6.53
C GLY A 224 -0.17 19.32 5.57
N LEU A 225 -0.53 19.21 4.30
CA LEU A 225 -0.32 20.23 3.28
C LEU A 225 -1.47 21.26 3.20
N GLY A 226 -2.59 21.02 3.91
CA GLY A 226 -3.82 21.81 3.79
C GLY A 226 -4.53 21.63 2.44
N LEU A 227 -4.34 20.47 1.78
CA LEU A 227 -4.87 20.18 0.45
C LEU A 227 -6.08 19.23 0.45
N THR A 228 -6.52 18.74 1.62
CA THR A 228 -7.61 17.75 1.68
C THR A 228 -8.88 18.22 0.97
N HIS A 229 -9.27 19.48 1.14
CA HIS A 229 -10.46 20.05 0.47
C HIS A 229 -10.23 20.41 -1.01
N ASN A 230 -9.02 20.18 -1.51
CA ASN A 230 -8.62 20.52 -2.88
C ASN A 230 -8.50 19.29 -3.78
N VAL A 231 -8.64 18.08 -3.23
CA VAL A 231 -8.69 16.84 -3.99
C VAL A 231 -10.12 16.30 -4.03
N ASP A 232 -10.47 15.61 -5.11
CA ASP A 232 -11.83 15.09 -5.28
C ASP A 232 -12.04 13.80 -4.51
N PHE A 233 -11.03 12.92 -4.51
CA PHE A 233 -11.13 11.61 -3.90
C PHE A 233 -9.83 11.20 -3.23
N ILE A 234 -9.96 10.57 -2.07
CA ILE A 234 -8.87 9.92 -1.35
C ILE A 234 -9.21 8.44 -1.19
N THR A 235 -8.26 7.56 -1.43
CA THR A 235 -8.37 6.14 -1.08
C THR A 235 -7.33 5.76 -0.06
N VAL A 236 -7.64 4.76 0.77
CA VAL A 236 -6.71 4.26 1.78
C VAL A 236 -6.84 2.75 1.97
N SER A 237 -5.71 2.11 2.23
CA SER A 237 -5.67 0.75 2.76
C SER A 237 -5.48 0.82 4.28
N LEU A 238 -6.43 0.29 5.03
CA LEU A 238 -6.31 0.16 6.48
C LEU A 238 -5.44 -1.06 6.90
N ALA A 239 -4.90 -1.80 5.92
CA ALA A 239 -3.96 -2.90 6.15
C ALA A 239 -2.50 -2.43 6.30
N LYS A 240 -2.26 -1.14 6.52
CA LYS A 240 -0.95 -0.53 6.77
C LYS A 240 -0.86 -0.09 8.23
N THR A 241 -0.81 1.20 8.51
CA THR A 241 -0.71 1.75 9.86
C THR A 241 -1.83 1.28 10.80
N PHE A 242 -3.05 1.06 10.30
CA PHE A 242 -4.15 0.51 11.11
C PHE A 242 -3.94 -0.97 11.49
N ALA A 243 -2.93 -1.64 10.96
CA ALA A 243 -2.55 -3.01 11.27
C ALA A 243 -3.72 -4.01 11.21
N TYR A 244 -4.68 -3.77 10.30
CA TYR A 244 -5.83 -4.63 10.09
C TYR A 244 -6.32 -4.56 8.64
N ARG A 245 -7.08 -5.59 8.21
CA ARG A 245 -7.69 -5.58 6.86
C ARG A 245 -8.82 -4.55 6.83
N ALA A 246 -8.98 -3.88 5.76
CA ALA A 246 -10.05 -3.06 5.23
C ALA A 246 -9.44 -1.99 4.32
N GLY A 247 -10.28 -1.20 3.69
CA GLY A 247 -9.94 0.01 2.96
C GLY A 247 -11.02 1.05 3.13
N ALA A 248 -10.79 2.25 2.68
CA ALA A 248 -11.80 3.29 2.65
C ALA A 248 -11.66 4.17 1.40
N ILE A 249 -12.77 4.75 0.99
CA ILE A 249 -12.89 5.72 -0.08
C ILE A 249 -13.50 6.97 0.53
N LEU A 250 -12.83 8.10 0.40
CA LEU A 250 -13.30 9.39 0.91
C LEU A 250 -13.51 10.35 -0.26
N GLY A 251 -14.57 11.13 -0.18
CA GLY A 251 -14.94 12.03 -1.27
C GLY A 251 -16.20 12.84 -0.95
N PRO A 252 -16.83 13.42 -1.99
CA PRO A 252 -18.05 14.17 -1.81
C PRO A 252 -19.24 13.25 -1.43
N GLU A 253 -20.24 13.77 -0.73
CA GLU A 253 -21.45 13.01 -0.36
C GLU A 253 -22.16 12.36 -1.56
N LYS A 254 -22.06 12.96 -2.75
CA LYS A 254 -22.62 12.39 -3.98
C LYS A 254 -22.01 11.02 -4.30
N LEU A 255 -20.69 10.85 -4.06
CA LEU A 255 -20.01 9.57 -4.21
C LEU A 255 -20.57 8.53 -3.22
N ALA A 256 -20.72 8.91 -1.95
CA ALA A 256 -21.25 8.02 -0.91
C ALA A 256 -22.67 7.51 -1.23
N LYS A 257 -23.47 8.32 -1.88
CA LYS A 257 -24.82 7.94 -2.35
C LYS A 257 -24.82 7.05 -3.60
N THR A 258 -23.76 7.07 -4.40
CA THR A 258 -23.71 6.41 -5.71
C THR A 258 -22.94 5.10 -5.67
N LEU A 259 -21.74 5.11 -5.09
CA LEU A 259 -20.77 4.00 -5.15
C LEU A 259 -21.31 2.65 -4.63
N PRO A 260 -22.09 2.60 -3.52
CA PRO A 260 -22.63 1.35 -3.00
C PRO A 260 -23.52 0.58 -3.98
N PHE A 261 -24.08 1.28 -4.97
CA PHE A 261 -25.03 0.73 -5.94
C PHE A 261 -24.45 0.51 -7.35
N VAL A 262 -23.21 0.95 -7.60
CA VAL A 262 -22.59 0.84 -8.93
C VAL A 262 -21.23 0.12 -8.92
N ALA A 263 -20.48 0.19 -7.83
CA ALA A 263 -19.17 -0.44 -7.72
C ALA A 263 -19.30 -1.95 -7.43
N TYR A 264 -18.77 -2.79 -8.30
CA TYR A 264 -18.83 -4.25 -8.14
C TYR A 264 -18.22 -4.75 -6.83
N PRO A 265 -17.06 -4.23 -6.34
CA PRO A 265 -16.56 -4.62 -5.03
C PRO A 265 -17.51 -4.34 -3.87
N ALA A 266 -18.36 -3.31 -3.97
CA ALA A 266 -19.34 -2.99 -2.93
C ALA A 266 -20.60 -3.87 -3.03
N ILE A 267 -21.02 -4.22 -4.25
CA ILE A 267 -22.26 -4.97 -4.50
C ILE A 267 -22.04 -6.48 -4.33
N PHE A 268 -20.94 -7.02 -4.86
CA PHE A 268 -20.74 -8.46 -5.04
C PHE A 268 -19.72 -9.08 -4.08
N SER A 269 -19.36 -8.39 -3.00
CA SER A 269 -18.55 -8.97 -1.94
C SER A 269 -19.08 -8.63 -0.54
N SER A 270 -18.76 -9.48 0.45
CA SER A 270 -19.18 -9.30 1.84
C SER A 270 -18.61 -8.02 2.42
N THR A 271 -19.39 -7.36 3.27
CA THR A 271 -18.95 -6.14 3.97
C THR A 271 -17.94 -6.44 5.08
N VAL A 272 -17.36 -5.38 5.63
CA VAL A 272 -16.57 -5.41 6.89
C VAL A 272 -17.54 -5.70 8.03
N LEU A 273 -17.17 -6.62 8.91
CA LEU A 273 -18.04 -7.08 10.00
C LEU A 273 -18.04 -6.09 11.18
N PRO A 274 -19.12 -6.04 12.01
CA PRO A 274 -19.21 -5.11 13.14
C PRO A 274 -18.02 -5.17 14.11
N GLN A 275 -17.55 -6.37 14.48
CA GLN A 275 -16.38 -6.52 15.35
C GLN A 275 -15.09 -6.01 14.71
N GLU A 276 -14.97 -6.04 13.37
CA GLU A 276 -13.85 -5.46 12.65
C GLU A 276 -13.90 -3.93 12.69
N ILE A 277 -15.10 -3.35 12.61
CA ILE A 277 -15.34 -1.90 12.70
C ILE A 277 -14.95 -1.39 14.09
N ILE A 278 -15.39 -2.05 15.16
CA ILE A 278 -15.00 -1.71 16.55
C ILE A 278 -13.49 -1.72 16.72
N ARG A 279 -12.79 -2.70 16.12
CA ARG A 279 -11.34 -2.73 16.11
C ARG A 279 -10.75 -1.51 15.40
N LEU A 280 -11.29 -1.14 14.23
CA LEU A 280 -10.82 0.00 13.44
C LEU A 280 -11.04 1.33 14.17
N GLU A 281 -12.19 1.50 14.85
CA GLU A 281 -12.49 2.66 15.70
C GLU A 281 -11.44 2.80 16.80
N LYS A 282 -11.20 1.70 17.54
CA LYS A 282 -10.18 1.71 18.59
C LYS A 282 -8.78 1.99 18.05
N THR A 283 -8.48 1.49 16.86
CA THR A 283 -7.19 1.76 16.20
C THR A 283 -7.05 3.24 15.83
N LEU A 284 -8.11 3.86 15.33
CA LEU A 284 -8.13 5.30 15.02
C LEU A 284 -7.89 6.14 16.27
N ASP A 285 -8.51 5.79 17.40
CA ASP A 285 -8.30 6.45 18.69
C ASP A 285 -6.84 6.37 19.17
N VAL A 286 -6.20 5.22 18.98
CA VAL A 286 -4.78 5.03 19.30
C VAL A 286 -3.89 5.82 18.36
N ILE A 287 -4.16 5.80 17.05
CA ILE A 287 -3.40 6.56 16.04
C ILE A 287 -3.38 8.05 16.35
N ARG A 288 -4.55 8.63 16.69
CA ARG A 288 -4.64 10.06 17.03
C ARG A 288 -3.73 10.48 18.20
N LYS A 289 -3.42 9.55 19.11
CA LYS A 289 -2.62 9.79 20.33
C LYS A 289 -1.16 9.34 20.18
N SER A 290 -0.73 8.89 18.98
CA SER A 290 0.58 8.28 18.75
C SER A 290 1.59 9.24 18.10
N ASP A 291 1.60 10.52 18.45
CA ASP A 291 2.58 11.47 17.90
C ASP A 291 4.02 11.10 18.30
N ASP A 292 4.22 10.61 19.52
CA ASP A 292 5.50 10.07 20.00
C ASP A 292 6.01 8.91 19.13
N LYS A 293 5.14 8.00 18.73
CA LYS A 293 5.50 6.90 17.83
C LYS A 293 5.83 7.39 16.41
N ARG A 294 5.14 8.42 15.91
CA ARG A 294 5.47 9.05 14.63
C ARG A 294 6.85 9.70 14.64
N ASP A 295 7.18 10.41 15.72
CA ASP A 295 8.49 11.03 15.90
C ASP A 295 9.60 9.96 15.87
N ILE A 296 9.44 8.86 16.61
CA ILE A 296 10.38 7.74 16.60
C ILE A 296 10.48 7.14 15.20
N LEU A 297 9.34 6.87 14.55
CA LEU A 297 9.30 6.31 13.20
C LEU A 297 10.15 7.12 12.22
N PHE A 298 9.93 8.42 12.16
CA PHE A 298 10.65 9.30 11.23
C PHE A 298 12.09 9.53 11.62
N GLU A 299 12.43 9.56 12.91
CA GLU A 299 13.82 9.58 13.38
C GLU A 299 14.57 8.34 12.90
N ARG A 300 13.99 7.13 13.09
CA ARG A 300 14.62 5.87 12.68
C ARG A 300 14.73 5.77 11.15
N ALA A 301 13.68 6.13 10.42
CA ALA A 301 13.69 6.14 8.96
C ALA A 301 14.76 7.09 8.41
N LYS A 302 14.86 8.30 8.96
CA LYS A 302 15.88 9.28 8.59
C LYS A 302 17.29 8.77 8.90
N SER A 303 17.50 8.22 10.10
CA SER A 303 18.80 7.67 10.50
C SER A 303 19.24 6.55 9.56
N LEU A 304 18.36 5.63 9.25
CA LEU A 304 18.64 4.52 8.33
C LEU A 304 18.91 5.04 6.91
N ALA A 305 18.09 5.92 6.35
CA ALA A 305 18.28 6.46 5.00
C ALA A 305 19.59 7.24 4.88
N VAL A 306 19.95 8.08 5.87
CA VAL A 306 21.19 8.84 5.89
C VAL A 306 22.39 7.91 6.02
N GLY A 307 22.31 6.89 6.89
CA GLY A 307 23.36 5.89 7.06
C GLY A 307 23.64 5.11 5.77
N LEU A 308 22.58 4.66 5.10
CA LEU A 308 22.69 3.95 3.81
C LEU A 308 23.31 4.83 2.71
N LYS A 309 22.91 6.10 2.62
CA LYS A 309 23.54 7.06 1.68
C LYS A 309 25.03 7.25 1.97
N ARG A 310 25.45 7.28 3.24
CA ARG A 310 26.87 7.40 3.63
C ARG A 310 27.70 6.15 3.26
N ILE A 311 27.08 4.98 3.29
CA ILE A 311 27.70 3.72 2.84
C ILE A 311 27.91 3.74 1.32
N GLY A 312 27.06 4.42 0.55
CA GLY A 312 27.14 4.54 -0.91
C GLY A 312 25.88 4.09 -1.66
N PHE A 313 24.83 3.67 -0.96
CA PHE A 313 23.57 3.29 -1.61
C PHE A 313 22.86 4.50 -2.23
N THR A 314 22.24 4.29 -3.40
CA THR A 314 21.31 5.25 -4.01
C THR A 314 19.95 5.16 -3.35
N ILE A 315 19.67 6.03 -2.39
CA ILE A 315 18.39 6.05 -1.65
C ILE A 315 17.56 7.26 -2.10
N ARG A 316 16.43 6.97 -2.74
CA ARG A 316 15.46 7.97 -3.22
C ARG A 316 14.33 8.24 -2.22
N SER A 317 14.21 7.41 -1.19
CA SER A 317 13.14 7.50 -0.20
C SER A 317 13.11 8.85 0.54
N GLU A 318 11.89 9.32 0.80
CA GLU A 318 11.54 10.51 1.59
C GLU A 318 10.60 10.16 2.76
N SER A 319 10.38 8.87 2.99
CA SER A 319 9.39 8.35 3.96
C SER A 319 9.97 7.19 4.80
N GLN A 320 9.10 6.49 5.52
CA GLN A 320 9.42 5.29 6.30
C GLN A 320 9.69 4.03 5.43
N ILE A 321 9.58 4.15 4.12
CA ILE A 321 9.82 3.07 3.16
C ILE A 321 11.15 3.33 2.47
N ILE A 322 12.11 2.42 2.58
CA ILE A 322 13.46 2.56 2.01
C ILE A 322 13.74 1.36 1.10
N ALA A 323 14.15 1.62 -0.13
CA ALA A 323 14.45 0.58 -1.11
C ALA A 323 15.95 0.52 -1.42
N LEU A 324 16.49 -0.70 -1.43
CA LEU A 324 17.82 -1.03 -1.99
C LEU A 324 17.60 -1.59 -3.39
N GLU A 325 18.13 -0.93 -4.41
CA GLU A 325 18.03 -1.40 -5.80
C GLU A 325 19.05 -2.50 -6.05
N CYS A 326 18.57 -3.73 -6.30
CA CYS A 326 19.39 -4.93 -6.42
C CYS A 326 19.50 -5.44 -7.88
N GLY A 327 18.77 -4.84 -8.83
CA GLY A 327 18.88 -5.16 -10.25
C GLY A 327 18.21 -6.49 -10.63
N ASN A 328 18.97 -7.48 -11.11
CA ASN A 328 18.43 -8.75 -11.60
C ASN A 328 18.07 -9.74 -10.49
N GLU A 329 17.34 -10.79 -10.85
CA GLU A 329 16.82 -11.80 -9.91
C GLU A 329 17.94 -12.52 -9.14
N ARG A 330 19.01 -12.93 -9.83
CA ARG A 330 20.13 -13.67 -9.20
C ARG A 330 20.84 -12.84 -8.14
N ASN A 331 21.14 -11.58 -8.45
CA ASN A 331 21.77 -10.69 -7.49
C ASN A 331 20.84 -10.38 -6.31
N THR A 332 19.54 -10.13 -6.58
CA THR A 332 18.54 -9.88 -5.55
C THR A 332 18.41 -11.06 -4.59
N GLU A 333 18.43 -12.29 -5.09
CA GLU A 333 18.42 -13.50 -4.26
C GLU A 333 19.64 -13.55 -3.35
N ARG A 334 20.83 -13.28 -3.87
CA ARG A 334 22.08 -13.26 -3.09
C ARG A 334 22.08 -12.16 -2.03
N VAL A 335 21.62 -10.97 -2.38
CA VAL A 335 21.50 -9.86 -1.41
C VAL A 335 20.52 -10.22 -0.32
N ARG A 336 19.33 -10.76 -0.66
CA ARG A 336 18.33 -11.24 0.32
C ARG A 336 18.96 -12.25 1.27
N ASP A 337 19.58 -13.30 0.73
CA ASP A 337 20.15 -14.40 1.52
C ASP A 337 21.27 -13.89 2.43
N PHE A 338 22.12 -12.97 1.93
CA PHE A 338 23.17 -12.32 2.72
C PHE A 338 22.62 -11.53 3.92
N LEU A 339 21.54 -10.77 3.72
CA LEU A 339 20.88 -10.00 4.77
C LEU A 339 20.22 -10.93 5.81
N GLU A 340 19.45 -11.93 5.33
CA GLU A 340 18.74 -12.89 6.18
C GLU A 340 19.68 -13.74 7.04
N GLU A 341 20.85 -14.13 6.52
CA GLU A 341 21.91 -14.82 7.28
C GLU A 341 22.48 -13.99 8.43
N ARG A 342 22.27 -12.67 8.37
CA ARG A 342 22.70 -11.72 9.41
C ARG A 342 21.52 -11.11 10.17
N ASN A 343 20.39 -11.80 10.16
CA ASN A 343 19.17 -11.42 10.88
C ASN A 343 18.56 -10.07 10.45
N VAL A 344 18.71 -9.66 9.19
CA VAL A 344 18.05 -8.50 8.59
C VAL A 344 17.07 -8.97 7.50
N TYR A 345 15.80 -8.69 7.66
CA TYR A 345 14.73 -9.18 6.81
C TYR A 345 13.98 -8.03 6.12
N GLY A 346 14.26 -7.79 4.85
CA GLY A 346 13.53 -6.86 3.98
C GLY A 346 12.53 -7.59 3.08
N ALA A 347 11.55 -6.87 2.55
CA ALA A 347 10.61 -7.40 1.58
C ALA A 347 11.17 -7.32 0.16
N VAL A 348 11.27 -8.45 -0.53
CA VAL A 348 11.70 -8.49 -1.93
C VAL A 348 10.56 -8.09 -2.85
N PHE A 349 10.82 -7.12 -3.72
CA PHE A 349 9.92 -6.71 -4.80
C PHE A 349 10.57 -7.06 -6.13
N CYS A 350 9.87 -7.89 -6.91
CA CYS A 350 10.25 -8.35 -8.24
C CYS A 350 9.05 -8.27 -9.18
N ARG A 351 9.19 -8.73 -10.42
CA ARG A 351 8.05 -8.80 -11.35
C ARG A 351 6.86 -9.54 -10.70
N PRO A 352 5.62 -9.06 -10.86
CA PRO A 352 5.20 -7.90 -11.68
C PRO A 352 5.26 -6.54 -10.94
N ALA A 353 5.64 -6.49 -9.64
CA ALA A 353 5.66 -5.25 -8.86
C ALA A 353 6.79 -4.29 -9.27
N THR A 354 7.84 -4.80 -9.91
CA THR A 354 8.95 -4.02 -10.48
C THR A 354 9.17 -4.39 -11.93
N GLY A 355 9.84 -3.54 -12.69
CA GLY A 355 10.28 -3.86 -14.04
C GLY A 355 11.37 -4.95 -14.06
N ARG A 356 11.63 -5.54 -15.23
CA ARG A 356 12.70 -6.52 -15.42
C ARG A 356 14.06 -5.93 -15.03
N ASN A 357 14.83 -6.66 -14.24
CA ASN A 357 16.12 -6.23 -13.70
C ASN A 357 16.07 -4.92 -12.87
N LYS A 358 14.91 -4.65 -12.25
CA LYS A 358 14.69 -3.50 -11.36
C LYS A 358 14.18 -3.96 -9.99
N ASN A 359 14.61 -5.15 -9.57
CA ASN A 359 14.21 -5.71 -8.29
C ASN A 359 14.81 -4.89 -7.14
N ILE A 360 14.07 -4.83 -6.07
CA ILE A 360 14.47 -4.11 -4.85
C ILE A 360 14.29 -4.98 -3.62
N ILE A 361 15.07 -4.71 -2.59
CA ILE A 361 14.76 -5.12 -1.22
C ILE A 361 14.28 -3.89 -0.47
N ARG A 362 13.02 -3.94 -0.05
CA ARG A 362 12.36 -2.83 0.63
C ARG A 362 12.40 -3.01 2.14
N PHE A 363 12.86 -1.99 2.83
CA PHE A 363 12.76 -1.85 4.27
C PHE A 363 11.58 -0.95 4.63
N SER A 364 10.64 -1.49 5.39
CA SER A 364 9.55 -0.75 6.03
C SER A 364 9.94 -0.51 7.49
N VAL A 365 10.34 0.70 7.80
CA VAL A 365 10.68 1.09 9.17
C VAL A 365 9.40 1.19 10.00
N ASN A 366 9.46 0.81 11.28
CA ASN A 366 8.36 0.92 12.23
C ASN A 366 8.80 1.59 13.54
N ALA A 367 7.82 2.03 14.32
CA ALA A 367 8.04 2.82 15.53
C ALA A 367 8.65 2.01 16.70
N ASP A 368 8.58 0.69 16.68
CA ASP A 368 9.19 -0.16 17.71
C ASP A 368 10.68 -0.45 17.44
N MET A 369 11.17 -0.08 16.24
CA MET A 369 12.58 -0.24 15.86
C MET A 369 13.48 0.57 16.78
N THR A 370 14.45 -0.09 17.42
CA THR A 370 15.42 0.54 18.32
C THR A 370 16.60 1.15 17.54
N ALA A 371 17.34 2.08 18.19
CA ALA A 371 18.57 2.64 17.60
C ALA A 371 19.63 1.54 17.33
N ALA A 372 19.75 0.56 18.22
CA ALA A 372 20.67 -0.56 18.07
C ALA A 372 20.32 -1.44 16.85
N GLU A 373 19.05 -1.62 16.55
CA GLU A 373 18.61 -2.33 15.34
C GLU A 373 18.92 -1.53 14.07
N VAL A 374 18.77 -0.20 14.09
CA VAL A 374 19.20 0.66 12.97
C VAL A 374 20.71 0.50 12.72
N ASP A 375 21.53 0.55 13.79
CA ASP A 375 22.99 0.37 13.68
C ASP A 375 23.35 -1.03 13.18
N HIS A 376 22.64 -2.07 13.62
CA HIS A 376 22.81 -3.43 13.11
C HIS A 376 22.51 -3.52 11.62
N VAL A 377 21.37 -2.98 11.16
CA VAL A 377 21.01 -2.96 9.73
C VAL A 377 22.06 -2.22 8.92
N LEU A 378 22.53 -1.06 9.37
CA LEU A 378 23.58 -0.31 8.70
C LEU A 378 24.90 -1.09 8.62
N THR A 379 25.29 -1.77 9.69
CA THR A 379 26.49 -2.62 9.71
C THR A 379 26.40 -3.75 8.69
N VAL A 380 25.26 -4.44 8.65
CA VAL A 380 25.03 -5.54 7.68
C VAL A 380 24.98 -5.02 6.26
N CYS A 381 24.33 -3.88 6.01
CA CYS A 381 24.29 -3.24 4.70
C CYS A 381 25.68 -2.77 4.24
N GLN A 382 26.52 -2.27 5.15
CA GLN A 382 27.91 -1.92 4.84
C GLN A 382 28.73 -3.14 4.42
N GLN A 383 28.54 -4.27 5.10
CA GLN A 383 29.19 -5.55 4.72
C GLN A 383 28.67 -6.03 3.36
N ALA A 384 27.36 -5.91 3.10
CA ALA A 384 26.78 -6.26 1.80
C ALA A 384 27.33 -5.38 0.67
N PHE A 385 27.44 -4.07 0.90
CA PHE A 385 27.94 -3.12 -0.08
C PHE A 385 29.41 -3.35 -0.44
N ALA A 386 30.22 -3.80 0.53
CA ALA A 386 31.63 -4.14 0.34
C ALA A 386 31.87 -5.57 -0.21
N HIS A 387 30.79 -6.38 -0.33
CA HIS A 387 30.93 -7.78 -0.77
C HIS A 387 31.15 -7.87 -2.28
N PRO A 388 32.21 -8.57 -2.76
CA PRO A 388 32.59 -8.56 -4.18
C PRO A 388 31.56 -9.21 -5.13
N ASP A 389 30.70 -10.09 -4.62
CA ASP A 389 29.70 -10.82 -5.41
C ASP A 389 28.30 -10.20 -5.35
N LEU A 390 28.12 -9.03 -4.67
CA LEU A 390 26.86 -8.32 -4.57
C LEU A 390 26.93 -6.98 -5.29
N GLU A 391 25.90 -6.66 -6.04
CA GLU A 391 25.81 -5.42 -6.80
C GLU A 391 24.62 -4.58 -6.33
N PHE A 392 24.79 -3.25 -6.30
CA PHE A 392 23.74 -2.28 -6.01
C PHE A 392 23.73 -1.20 -7.09
N VAL A 393 22.51 -0.73 -7.48
CA VAL A 393 22.30 0.20 -8.61
C VAL A 393 22.07 1.63 -8.10
#